data_a60cebc43e40a2b8ebd72fcfb8770aa6
#
_entry.id   a60cebc43e40a2b8ebd72fcfb8770aa6
#
_cell.length_a   1.000
_cell.length_b   1.000
_cell.length_c   1.000
_cell.angle_alpha   90.00
_cell.angle_beta   90.00
_cell.angle_gamma   90.00
#
_symmetry.space_group_name_H-M   'P 1'
#
loop_
_entity.id
_entity.type
_entity.pdbx_description
1 polymer ?
#
loop_
_entity_poly.entity_id
_entity_poly.type
_entity_poly.pdbx_seq_one_letter_code
_entity_poly.pdbx_strand_id
1 'polypeptide(L)'
;MTSDKNINLWIEGVQGSGKSTLLQELVTMNPHLKVCREGDYSPVELAWCAWMNKEQYEAVLARYEEISEEIKKYTVKEGDRFIIMYTRILTDIPGFHRDLEQYEIYNGRKKYEEIKNIVISRYKAFRDTGYVFECSFLQNLTEDLILFHEKNDEEILELYQELFAALDKET
;
A
#
# COMPACT_ATOMS: atom_id res chain seq x y z
N MET A 1 25.18 0.80 25.16
CA MET A 1 24.13 0.24 24.25
C MET A 1 23.38 1.44 23.71
N THR A 2 23.69 1.83 22.48
CA THR A 2 23.00 2.90 21.77
C THR A 2 21.55 2.46 21.59
N SER A 3 20.60 3.27 22.02
CA SER A 3 19.19 3.04 21.74
C SER A 3 19.04 2.90 20.23
N ASP A 4 18.69 1.71 19.76
CA ASP A 4 18.23 1.55 18.40
C ASP A 4 16.97 2.40 18.27
N LYS A 5 17.18 3.61 17.79
CA LYS A 5 16.08 4.49 17.44
C LYS A 5 15.26 3.74 16.43
N ASN A 6 13.96 3.71 16.63
CA ASN A 6 12.99 3.16 15.72
C ASN A 6 13.21 3.76 14.34
N ILE A 7 13.92 3.05 13.49
CA ILE A 7 14.09 3.38 12.07
C ILE A 7 12.99 2.71 11.27
N ASN A 8 12.68 3.26 10.12
CA ASN A 8 11.82 2.60 9.15
C ASN A 8 12.68 1.85 8.14
N LEU A 9 12.22 0.66 7.74
CA LEU A 9 12.93 -0.21 6.81
C LEU A 9 12.01 -0.51 5.61
N TRP A 10 12.57 -0.46 4.41
CA TRP A 10 11.89 -0.88 3.18
C TRP A 10 12.61 -2.10 2.59
N ILE A 11 11.86 -3.17 2.38
CA ILE A 11 12.36 -4.39 1.76
C ILE A 11 11.83 -4.41 0.32
N GLU A 12 12.72 -4.14 -0.61
CA GLU A 12 12.41 -4.03 -2.03
C GLU A 12 13.12 -5.10 -2.84
N GLY A 13 12.61 -5.43 -4.01
CA GLY A 13 13.24 -6.37 -4.94
C GLY A 13 12.20 -7.07 -5.81
N VAL A 14 12.69 -7.76 -6.84
CA VAL A 14 11.84 -8.48 -7.79
C VAL A 14 11.09 -9.64 -7.14
N GLN A 15 10.01 -10.07 -7.76
CA GLN A 15 9.22 -11.20 -7.30
C GLN A 15 10.11 -12.47 -7.17
N GLY A 16 9.94 -13.22 -6.09
CA GLY A 16 10.71 -14.43 -5.83
C GLY A 16 12.12 -14.21 -5.25
N SER A 17 12.55 -12.96 -4.99
CA SER A 17 13.88 -12.65 -4.46
C SER A 17 14.08 -12.96 -2.97
N GLY A 18 13.06 -13.47 -2.28
CA GLY A 18 13.14 -13.81 -0.85
C GLY A 18 12.77 -12.69 0.12
N LYS A 19 12.13 -11.60 -0.34
CA LYS A 19 11.69 -10.48 0.49
C LYS A 19 10.88 -10.92 1.71
N SER A 20 9.86 -11.73 1.50
CA SER A 20 8.97 -12.19 2.59
C SER A 20 9.70 -13.09 3.59
N THR A 21 10.72 -13.85 3.16
CA THR A 21 11.57 -14.63 4.06
C THR A 21 12.43 -13.72 4.93
N LEU A 22 13.08 -12.72 4.32
CA LEU A 22 13.86 -11.72 5.03
C LEU A 22 13.00 -10.94 6.02
N LEU A 23 11.80 -10.51 5.59
CA LEU A 23 10.83 -9.84 6.45
C LEU A 23 10.47 -10.68 7.67
N GLN A 24 10.20 -11.97 7.46
CA GLN A 24 9.85 -12.88 8.57
C GLN A 24 10.99 -13.04 9.57
N GLU A 25 12.23 -13.13 9.11
CA GLU A 25 13.40 -13.20 9.97
C GLU A 25 13.61 -11.91 10.75
N LEU A 26 13.52 -10.74 10.09
CA LEU A 26 13.63 -9.43 10.73
C LEU A 26 12.59 -9.25 11.84
N VAL A 27 11.35 -9.61 11.60
CA VAL A 27 10.26 -9.50 12.59
C VAL A 27 10.48 -10.47 13.76
N THR A 28 10.95 -11.68 13.48
CA THR A 28 11.26 -12.66 14.53
C THR A 28 12.37 -12.15 15.45
N MET A 29 13.38 -11.49 14.90
CA MET A 29 14.47 -10.89 15.67
C MET A 29 14.07 -9.57 16.36
N ASN A 30 13.09 -8.86 15.82
CA ASN A 30 12.65 -7.53 16.26
C ASN A 30 11.12 -7.47 16.39
N PRO A 31 10.53 -8.11 17.41
CA PRO A 31 9.07 -8.27 17.52
C PRO A 31 8.33 -6.95 17.82
N HIS A 32 9.06 -5.85 18.06
CA HIS A 32 8.51 -4.52 18.26
C HIS A 32 8.23 -3.76 16.96
N LEU A 33 8.73 -4.25 15.81
CA LEU A 33 8.51 -3.62 14.52
C LEU A 33 7.06 -3.76 14.07
N LYS A 34 6.52 -2.68 13.55
CA LYS A 34 5.22 -2.64 12.88
C LYS A 34 5.39 -3.08 11.42
N VAL A 35 4.69 -4.13 11.03
CA VAL A 35 4.87 -4.75 9.71
C VAL A 35 3.77 -4.32 8.76
N CYS A 36 4.14 -3.85 7.59
CA CYS A 36 3.24 -3.65 6.45
C CYS A 36 3.67 -4.58 5.32
N ARG A 37 2.95 -5.68 5.15
CA ARG A 37 3.14 -6.61 4.02
C ARG A 37 2.38 -6.11 2.81
N GLU A 38 2.77 -6.58 1.67
CA GLU A 38 2.00 -6.36 0.43
C GLU A 38 0.54 -6.82 0.63
N GLY A 39 -0.42 -5.95 0.31
CA GLY A 39 -1.85 -6.18 0.54
C GLY A 39 -2.36 -5.85 1.96
N ASP A 40 -1.49 -5.45 2.89
CA ASP A 40 -1.92 -4.86 4.15
C ASP A 40 -2.20 -3.36 3.98
N TYR A 41 -3.00 -2.78 4.88
CA TYR A 41 -3.04 -1.34 4.99
C TYR A 41 -1.65 -0.83 5.39
N SER A 42 -1.15 0.11 4.61
CA SER A 42 0.10 0.82 4.88
C SER A 42 -0.14 2.32 4.95
N PRO A 43 0.50 3.05 5.86
CA PRO A 43 0.38 4.51 5.92
C PRO A 43 1.01 5.22 4.72
N VAL A 44 1.86 4.55 3.95
CA VAL A 44 2.58 5.13 2.81
C VAL A 44 2.12 4.60 1.46
N GLU A 45 1.66 3.34 1.39
CA GLU A 45 1.41 2.62 0.16
C GLU A 45 0.06 1.88 0.22
N LEU A 46 -0.61 1.67 -0.91
CA LEU A 46 -1.95 1.07 -1.00
C LEU A 46 -2.07 -0.02 -2.08
N ALA A 47 -0.97 -0.64 -2.48
CA ALA A 47 -1.05 -1.76 -3.43
C ALA A 47 -1.94 -2.88 -2.87
N TRP A 48 -2.74 -3.46 -3.77
CA TRP A 48 -3.65 -4.55 -3.44
C TRP A 48 -4.73 -4.19 -2.40
N CYS A 49 -5.01 -2.88 -2.26
CA CYS A 49 -6.09 -2.37 -1.45
C CYS A 49 -7.08 -1.58 -2.31
N ALA A 50 -8.37 -1.78 -2.08
CA ALA A 50 -9.40 -0.97 -2.72
C ALA A 50 -9.54 0.37 -2.00
N TRP A 51 -9.39 1.48 -2.72
CA TRP A 51 -9.45 2.85 -2.21
C TRP A 51 -10.72 3.54 -2.67
N MET A 52 -11.69 3.70 -1.79
CA MET A 52 -13.06 4.04 -2.09
C MET A 52 -13.54 5.30 -1.35
N ASN A 53 -14.50 5.99 -1.96
CA ASN A 53 -15.33 6.93 -1.24
C ASN A 53 -16.45 6.20 -0.47
N LYS A 54 -17.24 6.95 0.29
CA LYS A 54 -18.32 6.40 1.12
C LYS A 54 -19.38 5.67 0.28
N GLU A 55 -19.80 6.26 -0.83
CA GLU A 55 -20.84 5.69 -1.71
C GLU A 55 -20.41 4.36 -2.31
N GLN A 56 -19.18 4.28 -2.81
CA GLN A 56 -18.59 3.07 -3.35
C GLN A 56 -18.48 1.97 -2.28
N TYR A 57 -18.04 2.33 -1.08
CA TYR A 57 -17.93 1.41 0.05
C TYR A 57 -19.30 0.84 0.45
N GLU A 58 -20.32 1.71 0.60
CA GLU A 58 -21.67 1.28 0.94
C GLU A 58 -22.28 0.38 -0.15
N ALA A 59 -22.02 0.67 -1.43
CA ALA A 59 -22.44 -0.19 -2.54
C ALA A 59 -21.79 -1.57 -2.50
N VAL A 60 -20.50 -1.65 -2.15
CA VAL A 60 -19.78 -2.92 -1.97
C VAL A 60 -20.37 -3.73 -0.80
N LEU A 61 -20.63 -3.09 0.34
CA LEU A 61 -21.25 -3.76 1.49
C LEU A 61 -22.64 -4.31 1.16
N ALA A 62 -23.44 -3.56 0.42
CA ALA A 62 -24.76 -3.99 -0.02
C ALA A 62 -24.70 -5.16 -1.01
N ARG A 63 -23.76 -5.11 -1.96
CA ARG A 63 -23.57 -6.17 -2.96
C ARG A 63 -23.06 -7.48 -2.34
N TYR A 64 -22.24 -7.40 -1.32
CA TYR A 64 -21.60 -8.53 -0.64
C TYR A 64 -22.07 -8.64 0.81
N GLU A 65 -23.40 -8.54 1.01
CA GLU A 65 -24.04 -8.53 2.34
C GLU A 65 -23.63 -9.76 3.18
N GLU A 66 -23.52 -10.93 2.56
CA GLU A 66 -23.15 -12.20 3.24
C GLU A 66 -21.80 -12.14 3.95
N ILE A 67 -20.86 -11.34 3.45
CA ILE A 67 -19.52 -11.18 4.04
C ILE A 67 -19.24 -9.73 4.49
N SER A 68 -20.30 -8.93 4.66
CA SER A 68 -20.15 -7.50 5.00
C SER A 68 -19.36 -7.27 6.29
N GLU A 69 -19.51 -8.12 7.28
CA GLU A 69 -18.76 -8.03 8.54
C GLU A 69 -17.26 -8.33 8.34
N GLU A 70 -16.92 -9.29 7.48
CA GLU A 70 -15.54 -9.57 7.14
C GLU A 70 -14.93 -8.40 6.33
N ILE A 71 -15.68 -7.81 5.39
CA ILE A 71 -15.24 -6.59 4.68
C ILE A 71 -14.97 -5.46 5.66
N LYS A 72 -15.87 -5.20 6.61
CA LYS A 72 -15.69 -4.17 7.64
C LYS A 72 -14.43 -4.40 8.49
N LYS A 73 -14.16 -5.64 8.87
CA LYS A 73 -12.99 -6.04 9.64
C LYS A 73 -11.68 -5.71 8.91
N TYR A 74 -11.65 -5.89 7.59
CA TYR A 74 -10.49 -5.59 6.74
C TYR A 74 -10.56 -4.19 6.11
N THR A 75 -11.33 -3.27 6.68
CA THR A 75 -11.45 -1.89 6.21
C THR A 75 -10.83 -0.91 7.20
N VAL A 76 -9.99 -0.02 6.69
CA VAL A 76 -9.48 1.14 7.43
C VAL A 76 -10.14 2.40 6.87
N LYS A 77 -10.68 3.25 7.74
CA LYS A 77 -11.18 4.57 7.36
C LYS A 77 -10.07 5.61 7.53
N GLU A 78 -9.75 6.28 6.43
CA GLU A 78 -8.74 7.33 6.37
C GLU A 78 -9.37 8.60 5.79
N GLY A 79 -9.64 9.59 6.65
CA GLY A 79 -10.36 10.79 6.26
C GLY A 79 -11.76 10.47 5.71
N ASP A 80 -11.98 10.80 4.44
CA ASP A 80 -13.21 10.51 3.69
C ASP A 80 -13.14 9.20 2.89
N ARG A 81 -12.04 8.46 2.99
CA ARG A 81 -11.78 7.24 2.25
C ARG A 81 -11.95 5.98 3.10
N PHE A 82 -12.35 4.91 2.43
CA PHE A 82 -12.44 3.56 2.96
C PHE A 82 -11.47 2.68 2.18
N ILE A 83 -10.51 2.11 2.90
CA ILE A 83 -9.43 1.31 2.32
C ILE A 83 -9.67 -0.13 2.73
N ILE A 84 -10.01 -0.98 1.76
CA ILE A 84 -10.29 -2.40 2.01
C ILE A 84 -9.07 -3.22 1.59
N MET A 85 -8.50 -3.95 2.52
CA MET A 85 -7.48 -4.98 2.28
C MET A 85 -8.13 -6.22 1.66
N TYR A 86 -8.70 -6.09 0.48
CA TYR A 86 -9.59 -7.08 -0.11
C TYR A 86 -8.88 -8.42 -0.41
N THR A 87 -7.57 -8.40 -0.66
CA THR A 87 -6.78 -9.61 -0.88
C THR A 87 -6.57 -10.45 0.38
N ARG A 88 -6.86 -9.88 1.57
CA ARG A 88 -6.86 -10.59 2.86
C ARG A 88 -8.19 -11.29 3.15
N ILE A 89 -9.22 -11.00 2.38
CA ILE A 89 -10.55 -11.60 2.55
C ILE A 89 -10.62 -12.88 1.74
N LEU A 90 -10.63 -14.01 2.43
CA LEU A 90 -10.77 -15.32 1.81
C LEU A 90 -12.27 -15.61 1.61
N THR A 91 -12.70 -15.70 0.37
CA THR A 91 -14.09 -15.97 0.03
C THR A 91 -14.21 -16.70 -1.30
N ASP A 92 -15.19 -17.59 -1.41
CA ASP A 92 -15.55 -18.28 -2.65
C ASP A 92 -16.62 -17.53 -3.45
N ILE A 93 -17.04 -16.33 -3.03
CA ILE A 93 -18.04 -15.54 -3.77
C ILE A 93 -17.45 -15.12 -5.12
N PRO A 94 -18.07 -15.58 -6.22
CA PRO A 94 -17.53 -15.30 -7.55
C PRO A 94 -17.45 -13.81 -7.86
N GLY A 95 -16.30 -13.37 -8.33
CA GLY A 95 -16.10 -12.01 -8.78
C GLY A 95 -15.73 -11.01 -7.67
N PHE A 96 -15.75 -11.38 -6.39
CA PHE A 96 -15.45 -10.47 -5.29
C PHE A 96 -14.11 -9.73 -5.49
N HIS A 97 -13.01 -10.45 -5.66
CA HIS A 97 -11.70 -9.84 -5.83
C HIS A 97 -11.62 -8.96 -7.07
N ARG A 98 -12.12 -9.44 -8.21
CA ARG A 98 -12.16 -8.67 -9.46
C ARG A 98 -12.96 -7.38 -9.33
N ASP A 99 -14.06 -7.41 -8.58
CA ASP A 99 -14.92 -6.24 -8.41
C ASP A 99 -14.31 -5.21 -7.44
N LEU A 100 -13.42 -5.64 -6.54
CA LEU A 100 -12.70 -4.72 -5.67
C LEU A 100 -11.41 -4.21 -6.28
N GLU A 101 -10.73 -5.00 -7.11
CA GLU A 101 -9.55 -4.62 -7.86
C GLU A 101 -9.74 -3.33 -8.68
N GLN A 102 -10.94 -3.09 -9.22
CA GLN A 102 -11.23 -1.87 -9.97
C GLN A 102 -11.09 -0.57 -9.16
N TYR A 103 -11.05 -0.66 -7.83
CA TYR A 103 -10.90 0.48 -6.93
C TYR A 103 -9.47 0.66 -6.41
N GLU A 104 -8.51 -0.11 -6.91
CA GLU A 104 -7.10 0.13 -6.64
C GLU A 104 -6.63 1.49 -7.15
N ILE A 105 -5.51 1.97 -6.62
CA ILE A 105 -4.90 3.18 -7.15
C ILE A 105 -3.93 2.89 -8.30
N TYR A 106 -3.38 1.69 -8.36
CA TYR A 106 -2.43 1.19 -9.36
C TYR A 106 -3.11 0.44 -10.52
N ASN A 107 -2.31 -0.23 -11.33
CA ASN A 107 -2.73 -1.06 -12.46
C ASN A 107 -3.51 -0.27 -13.52
N GLY A 108 -3.11 1.00 -13.76
CA GLY A 108 -3.76 1.89 -14.69
C GLY A 108 -5.19 2.30 -14.29
N ARG A 109 -5.59 2.06 -13.05
CA ARG A 109 -6.94 2.39 -12.54
C ARG A 109 -7.12 3.89 -12.29
N LYS A 110 -6.03 4.62 -12.06
CA LYS A 110 -6.01 6.06 -11.84
C LYS A 110 -5.14 6.74 -12.89
N LYS A 111 -5.37 8.05 -13.08
CA LYS A 111 -4.45 8.87 -13.89
C LYS A 111 -3.15 9.09 -13.11
N TYR A 112 -2.06 9.26 -13.83
CA TYR A 112 -0.74 9.54 -13.25
C TYR A 112 -0.76 10.63 -12.18
N GLU A 113 -1.38 11.78 -12.45
CA GLU A 113 -1.44 12.89 -11.50
C GLU A 113 -2.22 12.55 -10.22
N GLU A 114 -3.24 11.69 -10.30
CA GLU A 114 -3.94 11.21 -9.11
C GLU A 114 -3.05 10.32 -8.26
N ILE A 115 -2.36 9.34 -8.89
CA ILE A 115 -1.43 8.44 -8.20
C ILE A 115 -0.32 9.24 -7.54
N LYS A 116 0.34 10.11 -8.29
CA LYS A 116 1.39 11.00 -7.80
C LYS A 116 0.94 11.77 -6.56
N ASN A 117 -0.23 12.42 -6.63
CA ASN A 117 -0.77 13.18 -5.51
C ASN A 117 -1.10 12.30 -4.29
N ILE A 118 -1.71 11.14 -4.49
CA ILE A 118 -2.03 10.20 -3.41
C ILE A 118 -0.74 9.76 -2.72
N VAL A 119 0.22 9.25 -3.48
CA VAL A 119 1.45 8.67 -2.95
C VAL A 119 2.28 9.74 -2.24
N ILE A 120 2.54 10.89 -2.89
CA ILE A 120 3.32 11.99 -2.28
C ILE A 120 2.65 12.50 -1.00
N SER A 121 1.31 12.66 -0.98
CA SER A 121 0.62 13.14 0.21
C SER A 121 0.72 12.17 1.39
N ARG A 122 0.68 10.87 1.12
CA ARG A 122 0.83 9.83 2.15
C ARG A 122 2.24 9.81 2.72
N TYR A 123 3.27 9.85 1.87
CA TYR A 123 4.66 9.95 2.33
C TYR A 123 4.91 11.25 3.11
N LYS A 124 4.33 12.38 2.68
CA LYS A 124 4.38 13.64 3.43
C LYS A 124 3.67 13.61 4.78
N ALA A 125 2.62 12.82 4.90
CA ALA A 125 1.86 12.70 6.15
C ALA A 125 2.49 11.72 7.14
N PHE A 126 3.30 10.79 6.65
CA PHE A 126 3.92 9.76 7.46
C PHE A 126 5.03 10.34 8.36
N ARG A 127 4.91 10.13 9.69
CA ARG A 127 5.85 10.62 10.71
C ARG A 127 6.23 9.56 11.74
N ASP A 128 5.61 8.38 11.63
CA ASP A 128 5.85 7.29 12.55
C ASP A 128 7.19 6.60 12.27
N THR A 129 7.69 5.90 13.27
CA THR A 129 8.91 5.09 13.20
C THR A 129 8.68 3.65 13.65
N GLY A 130 9.65 2.78 13.39
CA GLY A 130 9.60 1.38 13.79
C GLY A 130 8.77 0.52 12.84
N TYR A 131 8.64 0.93 11.59
CA TYR A 131 7.96 0.15 10.55
C TYR A 131 8.96 -0.64 9.71
N VAL A 132 8.50 -1.77 9.22
CA VAL A 132 9.10 -2.48 8.10
C VAL A 132 8.07 -2.68 7.02
N PHE A 133 8.38 -2.20 5.82
CA PHE A 133 7.51 -2.19 4.66
C PHE A 133 8.01 -3.19 3.62
N GLU A 134 7.12 -3.98 3.05
CA GLU A 134 7.39 -4.86 1.93
C GLU A 134 6.83 -4.26 0.64
N CYS A 135 7.66 -4.08 -0.39
CA CYS A 135 7.27 -3.60 -1.73
C CYS A 135 6.61 -2.21 -1.77
N SER A 136 6.85 -1.37 -0.77
CA SER A 136 6.06 -0.13 -0.59
C SER A 136 6.71 1.12 -1.19
N PHE A 137 7.93 1.04 -1.69
CA PHE A 137 8.64 2.21 -2.21
C PHE A 137 8.90 2.11 -3.72
N LEU A 138 9.51 1.03 -4.19
CA LEU A 138 9.93 0.92 -5.58
C LEU A 138 8.97 0.08 -6.44
N GLN A 139 8.68 -1.15 -6.03
CA GLN A 139 8.13 -2.18 -6.91
C GLN A 139 6.81 -1.75 -7.56
N ASN A 140 5.75 -1.57 -6.79
CA ASN A 140 4.41 -1.36 -7.32
C ASN A 140 4.27 -0.04 -8.09
N LEU A 141 4.87 1.04 -7.57
CA LEU A 141 4.82 2.34 -8.21
C LEU A 141 5.60 2.35 -9.52
N THR A 142 6.84 1.81 -9.55
CA THR A 142 7.64 1.73 -10.78
C THR A 142 6.95 0.90 -11.85
N GLU A 143 6.38 -0.24 -11.48
CA GLU A 143 5.65 -1.11 -12.40
C GLU A 143 4.46 -0.38 -13.03
N ASP A 144 3.67 0.31 -12.22
CA ASP A 144 2.52 1.09 -12.70
C ASP A 144 2.94 2.23 -13.64
N LEU A 145 4.01 2.95 -13.31
CA LEU A 145 4.53 4.04 -14.13
C LEU A 145 5.00 3.57 -15.50
N ILE A 146 5.67 2.42 -15.57
CA ILE A 146 6.19 1.85 -16.83
C ILE A 146 5.05 1.26 -17.65
N LEU A 147 4.24 0.39 -17.05
CA LEU A 147 3.27 -0.43 -17.78
C LEU A 147 2.00 0.32 -18.19
N PHE A 148 1.57 1.29 -17.41
CA PHE A 148 0.28 1.94 -17.58
C PHE A 148 0.36 3.45 -17.86
N HIS A 149 1.50 4.08 -17.56
CA HIS A 149 1.68 5.52 -17.76
C HIS A 149 2.80 5.86 -18.73
N GLU A 150 3.45 4.84 -19.32
CA GLU A 150 4.49 4.99 -20.35
C GLU A 150 5.61 5.98 -19.93
N LYS A 151 5.93 6.04 -18.61
CA LYS A 151 6.94 6.92 -18.08
C LYS A 151 8.35 6.43 -18.40
N ASN A 152 9.21 7.35 -18.80
CA ASN A 152 10.62 7.06 -19.02
C ASN A 152 11.43 7.15 -17.71
N ASP A 153 12.69 6.73 -17.75
CA ASP A 153 13.56 6.65 -16.56
C ASP A 153 13.75 8.03 -15.89
N GLU A 154 13.81 9.10 -16.66
CA GLU A 154 14.00 10.46 -16.14
C GLU A 154 12.77 10.93 -15.36
N GLU A 155 11.56 10.73 -15.91
CA GLU A 155 10.28 11.06 -15.25
C GLU A 155 10.07 10.23 -13.97
N ILE A 156 10.46 8.95 -14.00
CA ILE A 156 10.40 8.06 -12.84
C ILE A 156 11.36 8.56 -11.76
N LEU A 157 12.59 8.88 -12.12
CA LEU A 157 13.60 9.40 -11.20
C LEU A 157 13.16 10.72 -10.55
N GLU A 158 12.57 11.64 -11.32
CA GLU A 158 12.03 12.90 -10.80
C GLU A 158 10.95 12.64 -9.73
N LEU A 159 10.03 11.71 -9.98
CA LEU A 159 9.01 11.35 -8.98
C LEU A 159 9.65 10.79 -7.71
N TYR A 160 10.65 9.91 -7.82
CA TYR A 160 11.34 9.38 -6.66
C TYR A 160 12.12 10.44 -5.88
N GLN A 161 12.69 11.43 -6.54
CA GLN A 161 13.30 12.59 -5.88
C GLN A 161 12.26 13.37 -5.06
N GLU A 162 11.06 13.57 -5.59
CA GLU A 162 9.96 14.19 -4.86
C GLU A 162 9.52 13.33 -3.64
N LEU A 163 9.45 12.01 -3.81
CA LEU A 163 9.12 11.09 -2.71
C LEU A 163 10.17 11.08 -1.60
N PHE A 164 11.45 11.04 -1.97
CA PHE A 164 12.55 11.17 -1.01
C PHE A 164 12.52 12.49 -0.26
N ALA A 165 12.18 13.58 -0.96
CA ALA A 165 12.03 14.89 -0.33
C ALA A 165 10.78 14.97 0.57
N ALA A 166 9.80 14.10 0.34
CA ALA A 166 8.58 14.01 1.14
C ALA A 166 8.77 13.23 2.45
N LEU A 167 9.70 12.27 2.47
CA LEU A 167 10.08 11.57 3.68
C LEU A 167 10.77 12.55 4.63
N ASP A 168 10.34 12.54 5.88
CA ASP A 168 11.05 13.28 6.93
C ASP A 168 12.42 12.63 7.14
N LYS A 169 13.47 13.44 7.17
CA LYS A 169 14.85 12.95 7.36
C LYS A 169 15.11 12.37 8.75
N GLU A 170 14.15 12.52 9.65
CA GLU A 170 14.21 11.97 11.02
C GLU A 170 13.36 10.68 11.16
N THR A 171 12.69 10.26 10.08
CA THR A 171 11.84 9.05 10.05
C THR A 171 12.63 7.82 9.68
#